data_c5a4dea326a85d1d7b8df42262f4b834
#
_entry.id   c5a4dea326a85d1d7b8df42262f4b834
#
_cell.length_a   1.000
_cell.length_b   1.000
_cell.length_c   1.000
_cell.angle_alpha   90.00
_cell.angle_beta   90.00
_cell.angle_gamma   90.00
#
_symmetry.space_group_name_H-M   'P 1'
#
loop_
_entity.id
_entity.type
_entity.pdbx_description
1 polymer ?
#
loop_
_entity_poly.entity_id
_entity_poly.type
_entity_poly.pdbx_seq_one_letter_code
_entity_poly.pdbx_strand_id
1 'polypeptide(L)'
;MSEWTLKPHAQFPGVQGPVVVCVMDGVGIGRQDESDAVWLARTPQLDRLAASVPTRTLRAHGLAVGMPSADDMGNSEVGHNAIGAGRVFDQGAKLVGHAIADGTLFEGDQSGVWQSISERVRGRRSTLHFLGLLSDGNVHSHIEHLFALLRRCDFESIERVRVHVLLDGRDVGETSALDYVDALEELLETISAKSRRDYRIASGGGRMTTTMDRYGADWSMVERGWRAHVRGDARAFESCRRAIETFRRESPGIGDQMLPDFVVAGLDARAVGPILDHDAVVLFNFRGDRALQISRAFEDDAFSAFDRGPRPDVLYAGMMEYDGDLRLPKLYLVAPPAIDRTLGEYISRAGLPQLAISETQKYGHVTYFWNGNRSGAFDEDVESYVEIPSDPHPFEERPWMKAAEITDRLIEELRTGRYRHARVNFANGDMVGHTGHRAASIQAVEAVDLQIGRLTPVIESLSGALLVTADHGNADCMYEIDEKTNELLLAADGRPRVKTSHTLNPVPLHVFAPGVPVSMSSGLADAGLANLAATVLQLLGYEAPEDFQPSLLDA
;
A
#
# COMPACT_ATOMS: atom_id res chain seq x y z
N MET A 1 11.15 6.20 32.27
CA MET A 1 10.27 6.78 31.23
C MET A 1 11.09 7.89 30.60
N SER A 2 11.63 7.67 29.39
CA SER A 2 12.28 8.74 28.63
C SER A 2 11.23 9.83 28.40
N GLU A 3 11.56 11.06 28.77
CA GLU A 3 10.68 12.22 28.56
C GLU A 3 10.49 12.42 27.05
N TRP A 4 9.31 12.11 26.54
CA TRP A 4 8.90 12.37 25.15
C TRP A 4 8.57 13.86 24.98
N THR A 5 9.54 14.71 25.29
CA THR A 5 9.39 16.16 25.24
C THR A 5 10.34 16.73 24.18
N LEU A 6 9.78 17.60 23.33
CA LEU A 6 10.59 18.33 22.36
C LEU A 6 11.47 19.34 23.09
N LYS A 7 12.76 19.37 22.74
CA LYS A 7 13.72 20.35 23.25
C LYS A 7 13.89 21.48 22.23
N PRO A 8 13.92 22.76 22.67
CA PRO A 8 14.24 23.86 21.75
C PRO A 8 15.59 23.61 21.08
N HIS A 9 15.66 23.91 19.78
CA HIS A 9 16.89 23.75 19.00
C HIS A 9 17.93 24.80 19.43
N ALA A 10 19.16 24.33 19.73
CA ALA A 10 20.19 25.18 20.33
C ALA A 10 20.63 26.35 19.43
N GLN A 11 20.62 26.17 18.11
CA GLN A 11 21.17 27.13 17.14
C GLN A 11 20.15 27.68 16.15
N PHE A 12 19.00 27.04 15.99
CA PHE A 12 17.98 27.41 15.01
C PHE A 12 16.62 27.70 15.68
N PRO A 13 16.15 28.95 15.71
CA PRO A 13 14.94 29.32 16.44
C PRO A 13 13.64 28.88 15.75
N GLY A 14 13.72 28.31 14.57
CA GLY A 14 12.57 27.97 13.75
C GLY A 14 11.94 29.16 13.02
N VAL A 15 10.91 28.87 12.22
CA VAL A 15 10.09 29.88 11.57
C VAL A 15 9.02 30.43 12.53
N GLN A 16 8.59 31.67 12.33
CA GLN A 16 7.57 32.29 13.19
C GLN A 16 6.15 31.76 12.88
N GLY A 17 5.88 31.48 11.63
CA GLY A 17 4.61 31.00 11.14
C GLY A 17 4.49 29.47 11.12
N PRO A 18 3.49 28.94 10.38
CA PRO A 18 3.27 27.50 10.28
C PRO A 18 4.35 26.81 9.43
N VAL A 19 4.67 25.57 9.77
CA VAL A 19 5.44 24.65 8.91
C VAL A 19 4.45 23.71 8.22
N VAL A 20 4.38 23.79 6.90
CA VAL A 20 3.45 23.02 6.07
C VAL A 20 4.21 21.98 5.25
N VAL A 21 3.80 20.72 5.34
CA VAL A 21 4.24 19.64 4.45
C VAL A 21 3.18 19.41 3.38
N CYS A 22 3.55 19.62 2.14
CA CYS A 22 2.74 19.37 0.95
C CYS A 22 3.24 18.11 0.25
N VAL A 23 2.44 17.06 0.27
CA VAL A 23 2.72 15.80 -0.43
C VAL A 23 1.99 15.81 -1.77
N MET A 24 2.74 15.77 -2.86
CA MET A 24 2.25 15.57 -4.22
C MET A 24 2.24 14.07 -4.52
N ASP A 25 1.16 13.40 -4.16
CA ASP A 25 1.06 11.93 -4.21
C ASP A 25 1.36 11.40 -5.62
N GLY A 26 2.27 10.44 -5.74
CA GLY A 26 2.64 9.81 -7.00
C GLY A 26 3.50 10.65 -7.94
N VAL A 27 4.15 11.73 -7.47
CA VAL A 27 4.99 12.63 -8.29
C VAL A 27 6.47 12.33 -8.06
N GLY A 28 7.02 11.41 -8.85
CA GLY A 28 8.44 11.05 -8.84
C GLY A 28 9.30 11.91 -9.78
N ILE A 29 10.61 11.62 -9.78
CA ILE A 29 11.58 12.18 -10.71
C ILE A 29 11.90 11.12 -11.76
N GLY A 30 11.25 11.22 -12.91
CA GLY A 30 11.33 10.23 -13.98
C GLY A 30 12.46 10.48 -14.98
N ARG A 31 12.31 9.92 -16.18
CA ARG A 31 13.32 9.88 -17.23
C ARG A 31 13.41 11.15 -18.08
N GLN A 32 12.48 12.08 -17.92
CA GLN A 32 12.38 13.30 -18.72
C GLN A 32 12.20 13.03 -20.24
N ASP A 33 11.36 12.04 -20.54
CA ASP A 33 11.00 11.66 -21.90
C ASP A 33 9.48 11.60 -22.10
N GLU A 34 9.02 11.02 -23.20
CA GLU A 34 7.59 10.94 -23.53
C GLU A 34 6.78 10.04 -22.60
N SER A 35 7.42 9.21 -21.75
CA SER A 35 6.75 8.38 -20.76
C SER A 35 6.49 9.13 -19.45
N ASP A 36 7.13 10.27 -19.23
CA ASP A 36 7.14 11.02 -17.98
C ASP A 36 6.11 12.15 -18.00
N ALA A 37 4.93 11.92 -17.40
CA ALA A 37 3.89 12.93 -17.34
C ALA A 37 4.26 14.13 -16.44
N VAL A 38 5.14 13.91 -15.46
CA VAL A 38 5.62 14.99 -14.58
C VAL A 38 6.50 15.95 -15.36
N TRP A 39 7.45 15.44 -16.15
CA TRP A 39 8.32 16.25 -16.99
C TRP A 39 7.57 16.95 -18.14
N LEU A 40 6.54 16.30 -18.70
CA LEU A 40 5.72 16.87 -19.78
C LEU A 40 4.73 17.95 -19.30
N ALA A 41 4.42 17.96 -18.01
CA ALA A 41 3.52 18.93 -17.41
C ALA A 41 4.15 20.34 -17.37
N ARG A 42 3.32 21.37 -17.48
CA ARG A 42 3.74 22.75 -17.29
C ARG A 42 3.67 23.11 -15.82
N THR A 43 4.82 23.13 -15.17
CA THR A 43 4.97 23.28 -13.72
C THR A 43 5.78 24.51 -13.30
N PRO A 44 5.38 25.75 -13.70
CA PRO A 44 6.19 26.94 -13.48
C PRO A 44 6.45 27.26 -12.00
N GLN A 45 5.62 26.77 -11.08
CA GLN A 45 5.82 27.00 -9.65
C GLN A 45 6.85 26.01 -9.07
N LEU A 46 6.77 24.75 -9.45
CA LEU A 46 7.78 23.74 -9.10
C LEU A 46 9.13 24.10 -9.71
N ASP A 47 9.16 24.52 -10.98
CA ASP A 47 10.39 24.96 -11.66
C ASP A 47 11.03 26.12 -10.91
N ARG A 48 10.22 27.11 -10.49
CA ARG A 48 10.69 28.24 -9.69
C ARG A 48 11.25 27.80 -8.35
N LEU A 49 10.56 26.90 -7.64
CA LEU A 49 11.05 26.36 -6.38
C LEU A 49 12.37 25.61 -6.58
N ALA A 50 12.44 24.71 -7.56
CA ALA A 50 13.66 23.97 -7.88
C ALA A 50 14.87 24.89 -8.17
N ALA A 51 14.63 26.04 -8.78
CA ALA A 51 15.68 27.00 -9.12
C ALA A 51 16.07 27.97 -7.99
N SER A 52 15.21 28.18 -6.98
CA SER A 52 15.36 29.29 -6.03
C SER A 52 15.42 28.92 -4.56
N VAL A 53 15.10 27.67 -4.19
CA VAL A 53 15.12 27.23 -2.79
C VAL A 53 16.00 26.00 -2.60
N PRO A 54 16.42 25.68 -1.36
CA PRO A 54 17.08 24.43 -1.06
C PRO A 54 16.27 23.24 -1.56
N THR A 55 16.88 22.43 -2.43
CA THR A 55 16.23 21.32 -3.12
C THR A 55 17.06 20.04 -2.97
N ARG A 56 16.39 18.90 -2.80
CA ARG A 56 17.02 17.59 -2.69
C ARG A 56 16.13 16.50 -3.29
N THR A 57 16.77 15.42 -3.66
CA THR A 57 16.11 14.15 -4.04
C THR A 57 16.04 13.23 -2.84
N LEU A 58 14.89 12.59 -2.61
CA LEU A 58 14.65 11.64 -1.53
C LEU A 58 14.35 10.26 -2.09
N ARG A 59 14.88 9.21 -1.43
CA ARG A 59 14.46 7.84 -1.70
C ARG A 59 13.10 7.57 -1.10
N ALA A 60 12.17 7.04 -1.90
CA ALA A 60 10.78 6.81 -1.56
C ALA A 60 10.34 5.35 -1.84
N HIS A 61 11.30 4.44 -1.99
CA HIS A 61 11.07 3.02 -2.28
C HIS A 61 12.08 2.12 -1.56
N GLY A 62 11.87 0.82 -1.65
CA GLY A 62 12.79 -0.18 -1.15
C GLY A 62 13.09 -0.04 0.35
N LEU A 63 14.32 -0.31 0.72
CA LEU A 63 14.77 -0.28 2.12
C LEU A 63 14.59 1.09 2.79
N ALA A 64 14.53 2.18 2.02
CA ALA A 64 14.35 3.53 2.56
C ALA A 64 12.97 3.78 3.17
N VAL A 65 11.99 2.95 2.85
CA VAL A 65 10.62 2.99 3.42
C VAL A 65 10.22 1.67 4.10
N GLY A 66 11.21 0.80 4.38
CA GLY A 66 11.00 -0.44 5.12
C GLY A 66 10.53 -1.63 4.29
N MET A 67 10.56 -1.52 2.96
CA MET A 67 10.27 -2.65 2.07
C MET A 67 11.40 -3.69 2.11
N PRO A 68 11.12 -4.97 1.77
CA PRO A 68 12.08 -6.07 1.92
C PRO A 68 13.36 -5.92 1.11
N SER A 69 13.28 -5.38 -0.11
CA SER A 69 14.42 -5.21 -1.01
C SER A 69 14.49 -3.81 -1.61
N ALA A 70 15.61 -3.48 -2.26
CA ALA A 70 15.77 -2.21 -2.95
C ALA A 70 14.85 -2.08 -4.18
N ASP A 71 14.44 -3.20 -4.76
CA ASP A 71 13.62 -3.28 -5.96
C ASP A 71 12.11 -3.30 -5.68
N ASP A 72 11.72 -3.23 -4.41
CA ASP A 72 10.31 -3.13 -4.03
C ASP A 72 9.81 -1.69 -4.15
N MET A 73 8.74 -1.49 -4.91
CA MET A 73 8.12 -0.18 -5.07
C MET A 73 7.54 0.33 -3.75
N GLY A 74 7.73 1.62 -3.47
CA GLY A 74 7.01 2.31 -2.41
C GLY A 74 5.51 2.44 -2.73
N ASN A 75 4.75 2.84 -1.73
CA ASN A 75 3.34 3.17 -1.88
C ASN A 75 2.96 4.25 -0.87
N SER A 76 1.74 4.80 -0.99
CA SER A 76 1.33 5.91 -0.12
C SER A 76 1.30 5.55 1.36
N GLU A 77 0.98 4.30 1.72
CA GLU A 77 0.96 3.85 3.12
C GLU A 77 2.36 3.91 3.74
N VAL A 78 3.33 3.21 3.12
CA VAL A 78 4.70 3.18 3.65
C VAL A 78 5.41 4.53 3.55
N GLY A 79 5.10 5.33 2.52
CA GLY A 79 5.62 6.68 2.35
C GLY A 79 5.17 7.61 3.48
N HIS A 80 3.87 7.67 3.76
CA HIS A 80 3.32 8.49 4.84
C HIS A 80 3.73 7.97 6.23
N ASN A 81 3.83 6.64 6.41
CA ASN A 81 4.40 6.07 7.62
C ASN A 81 5.85 6.55 7.84
N ALA A 82 6.69 6.48 6.81
CA ALA A 82 8.09 6.91 6.92
C ALA A 82 8.20 8.41 7.25
N ILE A 83 7.41 9.26 6.58
CA ILE A 83 7.38 10.71 6.84
C ILE A 83 6.92 10.98 8.28
N GLY A 84 5.80 10.39 8.70
CA GLY A 84 5.21 10.64 10.01
C GLY A 84 6.01 10.02 11.17
N ALA A 85 6.62 8.87 10.97
CA ALA A 85 7.40 8.18 11.99
C ALA A 85 8.79 8.79 12.21
N GLY A 86 9.36 9.47 11.21
CA GLY A 86 10.77 9.93 11.25
C GLY A 86 11.78 8.80 11.30
N ARG A 87 11.36 7.57 11.11
CA ARG A 87 12.11 6.31 11.19
C ARG A 87 11.61 5.34 10.13
N VAL A 88 12.43 4.38 9.79
CA VAL A 88 12.06 3.30 8.86
C VAL A 88 11.61 2.09 9.66
N PHE A 89 10.41 1.59 9.38
CA PHE A 89 9.85 0.38 9.98
C PHE A 89 9.69 -0.70 8.93
N ASP A 90 9.91 -1.94 9.34
CA ASP A 90 9.64 -3.07 8.46
C ASP A 90 8.15 -3.12 8.10
N GLN A 91 7.86 -3.29 6.83
CA GLN A 91 6.52 -3.24 6.26
C GLN A 91 6.16 -4.55 5.54
N GLY A 92 4.86 -4.81 5.40
CA GLY A 92 4.30 -5.84 4.54
C GLY A 92 5.03 -7.18 4.63
N ALA A 93 5.60 -7.63 3.52
CA ALA A 93 6.30 -8.89 3.40
C ALA A 93 7.45 -9.09 4.38
N LYS A 94 8.22 -8.02 4.67
CA LYS A 94 9.36 -8.10 5.59
C LYS A 94 8.90 -8.35 7.02
N LEU A 95 7.84 -7.68 7.44
CA LEU A 95 7.25 -7.89 8.76
C LEU A 95 6.71 -9.31 8.92
N VAL A 96 5.98 -9.81 7.89
CA VAL A 96 5.49 -11.20 7.87
C VAL A 96 6.66 -12.20 7.86
N GLY A 97 7.68 -11.95 7.03
CA GLY A 97 8.88 -12.79 6.97
C GLY A 97 9.61 -12.89 8.31
N HIS A 98 9.75 -11.79 9.05
CA HIS A 98 10.33 -11.79 10.38
C HIS A 98 9.46 -12.57 11.38
N ALA A 99 8.13 -12.33 11.40
CA ALA A 99 7.22 -13.05 12.30
C ALA A 99 7.20 -14.57 12.06
N ILE A 100 7.44 -15.02 10.81
CA ILE A 100 7.63 -16.42 10.47
C ILE A 100 9.00 -16.94 10.96
N ALA A 101 10.07 -16.19 10.68
CA ALA A 101 11.45 -16.61 10.96
C ALA A 101 11.75 -16.71 12.45
N ASP A 102 11.24 -15.77 13.25
CA ASP A 102 11.38 -15.77 14.71
C ASP A 102 10.30 -16.61 15.43
N GLY A 103 9.29 -17.09 14.68
CA GLY A 103 8.23 -17.95 15.17
C GLY A 103 7.08 -17.23 15.87
N THR A 104 7.10 -15.90 15.98
CA THR A 104 6.07 -15.12 16.71
C THR A 104 4.68 -15.24 16.09
N LEU A 105 4.59 -15.51 14.77
CA LEU A 105 3.32 -15.79 14.10
C LEU A 105 2.63 -17.04 14.67
N PHE A 106 3.41 -18.05 15.10
CA PHE A 106 2.93 -19.37 15.49
C PHE A 106 2.94 -19.59 17.00
N GLU A 107 3.82 -18.93 17.73
CA GLU A 107 4.11 -19.15 19.15
C GLU A 107 4.28 -17.83 19.88
N GLY A 108 3.90 -17.76 21.16
CA GLY A 108 4.00 -16.55 21.99
C GLY A 108 2.71 -15.75 22.08
N ASP A 109 2.77 -14.58 22.69
CA ASP A 109 1.59 -13.76 23.04
C ASP A 109 0.79 -13.25 21.83
N GLN A 110 1.42 -13.16 20.65
CA GLN A 110 0.77 -12.69 19.42
C GLN A 110 0.20 -13.81 18.54
N SER A 111 0.48 -15.06 18.85
CA SER A 111 0.04 -16.23 18.07
C SER A 111 -1.41 -16.68 18.29
N GLY A 112 -2.19 -15.95 19.08
CA GLY A 112 -3.54 -16.36 19.50
C GLY A 112 -4.49 -16.67 18.34
N VAL A 113 -4.35 -15.94 17.21
CA VAL A 113 -5.19 -16.17 16.01
C VAL A 113 -4.79 -17.50 15.33
N TRP A 114 -3.48 -17.77 15.13
CA TRP A 114 -3.02 -19.03 14.58
C TRP A 114 -3.43 -20.22 15.44
N GLN A 115 -3.28 -20.11 16.76
CA GLN A 115 -3.70 -21.15 17.70
C GLN A 115 -5.21 -21.43 17.60
N SER A 116 -6.03 -20.37 17.56
CA SER A 116 -7.49 -20.50 17.38
C SER A 116 -7.87 -21.21 16.08
N ILE A 117 -7.16 -20.91 14.98
CA ILE A 117 -7.32 -21.60 13.69
C ILE A 117 -6.99 -23.07 13.83
N SER A 118 -5.80 -23.39 14.36
CA SER A 118 -5.32 -24.75 14.52
C SER A 118 -6.23 -25.60 15.42
N GLU A 119 -6.64 -25.04 16.57
CA GLU A 119 -7.56 -25.69 17.50
C GLU A 119 -8.95 -25.96 16.87
N ARG A 120 -9.52 -24.97 16.16
CA ARG A 120 -10.80 -25.11 15.48
C ARG A 120 -10.76 -26.25 14.46
N VAL A 121 -9.77 -26.20 13.56
CA VAL A 121 -9.66 -27.17 12.46
C VAL A 121 -9.41 -28.59 12.99
N ARG A 122 -8.51 -28.74 13.96
CA ARG A 122 -8.22 -30.05 14.59
C ARG A 122 -9.40 -30.59 15.41
N GLY A 123 -10.01 -29.70 16.22
CA GLY A 123 -11.12 -30.08 17.08
C GLY A 123 -12.39 -30.48 16.32
N ARG A 124 -12.64 -29.86 15.17
CA ARG A 124 -13.78 -30.12 14.29
C ARG A 124 -13.47 -31.14 13.18
N ARG A 125 -12.19 -31.50 12.98
CA ARG A 125 -11.73 -32.30 11.83
C ARG A 125 -12.15 -31.69 10.50
N SER A 126 -12.15 -30.35 10.46
CA SER A 126 -12.55 -29.54 9.31
C SER A 126 -11.34 -29.23 8.41
N THR A 127 -11.49 -28.31 7.48
CA THR A 127 -10.45 -27.95 6.51
C THR A 127 -9.87 -26.58 6.83
N LEU A 128 -8.56 -26.43 6.71
CA LEU A 128 -7.91 -25.12 6.65
C LEU A 128 -7.73 -24.70 5.20
N HIS A 129 -8.23 -23.53 4.85
CA HIS A 129 -8.13 -22.96 3.52
C HIS A 129 -7.14 -21.81 3.52
N PHE A 130 -6.23 -21.80 2.55
CA PHE A 130 -5.38 -20.66 2.21
C PHE A 130 -5.84 -20.05 0.89
N LEU A 131 -6.15 -18.77 0.88
CA LEU A 131 -6.54 -18.01 -0.30
C LEU A 131 -5.52 -16.89 -0.52
N GLY A 132 -5.05 -16.67 -1.74
CA GLY A 132 -4.16 -15.54 -2.01
C GLY A 132 -3.40 -15.64 -3.32
N LEU A 133 -2.61 -14.62 -3.62
CA LEU A 133 -1.82 -14.49 -4.84
C LEU A 133 -0.61 -15.41 -4.77
N LEU A 134 -0.44 -16.27 -5.78
CA LEU A 134 0.62 -17.28 -5.84
C LEU A 134 1.77 -16.79 -6.72
N SER A 135 2.72 -16.07 -6.12
CA SER A 135 3.96 -15.65 -6.75
C SER A 135 5.02 -15.22 -5.72
N ASP A 136 6.20 -14.90 -6.16
CA ASP A 136 7.28 -14.26 -5.40
C ASP A 136 7.42 -12.77 -5.72
N GLY A 137 6.45 -12.18 -6.41
CA GLY A 137 6.45 -10.76 -6.81
C GLY A 137 6.46 -9.76 -5.66
N ASN A 138 6.20 -10.22 -4.43
CA ASN A 138 6.40 -9.49 -3.17
C ASN A 138 5.61 -8.16 -3.03
N VAL A 139 4.56 -7.99 -3.84
CA VAL A 139 3.68 -6.81 -3.79
C VAL A 139 2.45 -7.06 -2.92
N HIS A 140 1.79 -8.20 -3.06
CA HIS A 140 0.58 -8.56 -2.32
C HIS A 140 0.77 -9.74 -1.39
N SER A 141 1.66 -10.67 -1.76
CA SER A 141 1.95 -11.92 -1.08
C SER A 141 3.35 -12.40 -1.43
N HIS A 142 3.80 -13.45 -0.75
CA HIS A 142 5.02 -14.15 -1.13
C HIS A 142 4.83 -15.66 -0.96
N ILE A 143 5.21 -16.46 -1.97
CA ILE A 143 5.03 -17.90 -1.99
C ILE A 143 5.69 -18.60 -0.79
N GLU A 144 6.88 -18.13 -0.35
CA GLU A 144 7.57 -18.71 0.81
C GLU A 144 6.79 -18.52 2.12
N HIS A 145 5.99 -17.46 2.25
CA HIS A 145 5.10 -17.32 3.40
C HIS A 145 4.03 -18.43 3.42
N LEU A 146 3.42 -18.72 2.27
CA LEU A 146 2.49 -19.84 2.13
C LEU A 146 3.17 -21.17 2.43
N PHE A 147 4.39 -21.38 1.93
CA PHE A 147 5.16 -22.61 2.18
C PHE A 147 5.47 -22.80 3.68
N ALA A 148 5.81 -21.73 4.38
CA ALA A 148 6.02 -21.77 5.83
C ALA A 148 4.73 -22.15 6.57
N LEU A 149 3.57 -21.58 6.20
CA LEU A 149 2.27 -21.93 6.76
C LEU A 149 1.91 -23.40 6.50
N LEU A 150 2.14 -23.91 5.29
CA LEU A 150 1.89 -25.32 4.94
C LEU A 150 2.77 -26.29 5.74
N ARG A 151 4.07 -25.99 5.90
CA ARG A 151 4.99 -26.76 6.73
C ARG A 151 4.56 -26.74 8.21
N ARG A 152 4.07 -25.59 8.68
CA ARG A 152 3.52 -25.48 10.05
C ARG A 152 2.26 -26.30 10.22
N CYS A 153 1.37 -26.34 9.25
CA CYS A 153 0.19 -27.22 9.25
C CYS A 153 0.56 -28.69 9.39
N ASP A 154 1.57 -29.16 8.67
CA ASP A 154 2.06 -30.54 8.81
C ASP A 154 2.64 -30.81 10.21
N PHE A 155 3.48 -29.90 10.70
CA PHE A 155 4.06 -29.98 12.06
C PHE A 155 2.97 -30.08 13.14
N GLU A 156 1.90 -29.30 13.03
CA GLU A 156 0.77 -29.32 13.98
C GLU A 156 -0.27 -30.41 13.70
N SER A 157 -0.02 -31.26 12.73
CA SER A 157 -0.90 -32.39 12.41
C SER A 157 -2.29 -31.99 11.91
N ILE A 158 -2.42 -30.89 11.20
CA ILE A 158 -3.65 -30.51 10.48
C ILE A 158 -3.85 -31.54 9.36
N GLU A 159 -4.99 -32.23 9.34
CA GLU A 159 -5.22 -33.36 8.42
C GLU A 159 -5.53 -32.94 7.01
N ARG A 160 -6.26 -31.80 6.83
CA ARG A 160 -6.76 -31.36 5.53
C ARG A 160 -6.49 -29.88 5.29
N VAL A 161 -5.85 -29.57 4.16
CA VAL A 161 -5.59 -28.21 3.70
C VAL A 161 -6.04 -28.04 2.24
N ARG A 162 -6.60 -26.89 1.92
CA ARG A 162 -6.96 -26.48 0.56
C ARG A 162 -6.32 -25.14 0.25
N VAL A 163 -5.75 -25.03 -0.94
CA VAL A 163 -5.15 -23.77 -1.41
C VAL A 163 -5.97 -23.26 -2.60
N HIS A 164 -6.41 -22.02 -2.51
CA HIS A 164 -7.11 -21.28 -3.55
C HIS A 164 -6.14 -20.27 -4.14
N VAL A 165 -5.66 -20.54 -5.36
CA VAL A 165 -4.55 -19.80 -5.96
C VAL A 165 -5.06 -18.68 -6.87
N LEU A 166 -4.67 -17.45 -6.58
CA LEU A 166 -4.84 -16.34 -7.49
C LEU A 166 -3.56 -16.23 -8.32
N LEU A 167 -3.70 -16.24 -9.65
CA LEU A 167 -2.57 -16.27 -10.56
C LEU A 167 -2.10 -14.84 -10.86
N ASP A 168 -0.81 -14.62 -10.77
CA ASP A 168 -0.18 -13.32 -10.98
C ASP A 168 0.02 -13.02 -12.49
N GLY A 169 1.21 -12.79 -12.96
CA GLY A 169 1.52 -12.38 -14.34
C GLY A 169 1.48 -10.86 -14.52
N ARG A 170 1.53 -10.13 -13.40
CA ARG A 170 1.65 -8.68 -13.34
C ARG A 170 2.87 -8.23 -12.55
N ASP A 171 3.03 -8.73 -11.34
CA ASP A 171 4.17 -8.41 -10.48
C ASP A 171 5.35 -9.37 -10.75
N VAL A 172 5.11 -10.37 -11.60
CA VAL A 172 6.07 -11.37 -12.11
C VAL A 172 5.85 -11.56 -13.61
N GLY A 173 6.62 -12.44 -14.25
CA GLY A 173 6.50 -12.73 -15.68
C GLY A 173 5.06 -13.07 -16.10
N GLU A 174 4.60 -12.50 -17.21
CA GLU A 174 3.21 -12.54 -17.69
C GLU A 174 2.62 -13.95 -17.80
N THR A 175 3.47 -14.97 -18.02
CA THR A 175 3.09 -16.38 -18.19
C THR A 175 3.86 -17.33 -17.29
N SER A 176 4.31 -16.87 -16.12
CA SER A 176 5.15 -17.64 -15.18
C SER A 176 4.35 -18.47 -14.15
N ALA A 177 3.01 -18.46 -14.19
CA ALA A 177 2.19 -19.11 -13.17
C ALA A 177 2.48 -20.60 -12.97
N LEU A 178 2.90 -21.33 -14.03
CA LEU A 178 3.22 -22.75 -13.91
C LEU A 178 4.46 -23.02 -13.05
N ASP A 179 5.43 -22.11 -13.00
CA ASP A 179 6.61 -22.26 -12.16
C ASP A 179 6.24 -22.28 -10.68
N TYR A 180 5.31 -21.41 -10.29
CA TYR A 180 4.80 -21.32 -8.92
C TYR A 180 3.82 -22.44 -8.57
N VAL A 181 2.97 -22.85 -9.52
CA VAL A 181 2.02 -23.95 -9.34
C VAL A 181 2.77 -25.28 -9.15
N ASP A 182 3.81 -25.54 -9.95
CA ASP A 182 4.62 -26.75 -9.83
C ASP A 182 5.34 -26.83 -8.47
N ALA A 183 5.96 -25.71 -8.05
CA ALA A 183 6.62 -25.65 -6.75
C ALA A 183 5.64 -25.87 -5.60
N LEU A 184 4.41 -25.36 -5.69
CA LEU A 184 3.38 -25.59 -4.70
C LEU A 184 2.89 -27.05 -4.72
N GLU A 185 2.58 -27.62 -5.89
CA GLU A 185 2.14 -29.01 -6.02
C GLU A 185 3.20 -29.99 -5.49
N GLU A 186 4.49 -29.78 -5.79
CA GLU A 186 5.59 -30.59 -5.27
C GLU A 186 5.64 -30.56 -3.72
N LEU A 187 5.46 -29.40 -3.08
CA LEU A 187 5.40 -29.29 -1.63
C LEU A 187 4.19 -30.03 -1.06
N LEU A 188 2.99 -29.82 -1.63
CA LEU A 188 1.76 -30.47 -1.17
C LEU A 188 1.82 -31.99 -1.30
N GLU A 189 2.36 -32.51 -2.40
CA GLU A 189 2.59 -33.93 -2.62
C GLU A 189 3.60 -34.51 -1.62
N THR A 190 4.72 -33.81 -1.39
CA THR A 190 5.75 -34.22 -0.43
C THR A 190 5.17 -34.35 0.98
N ILE A 191 4.39 -33.38 1.44
CA ILE A 191 3.72 -33.41 2.74
C ILE A 191 2.71 -34.54 2.79
N SER A 192 1.86 -34.66 1.76
CA SER A 192 0.79 -35.68 1.72
C SER A 192 1.36 -37.11 1.74
N ALA A 193 2.40 -37.37 0.97
CA ALA A 193 3.06 -38.68 0.90
C ALA A 193 3.75 -39.05 2.23
N LYS A 194 4.46 -38.08 2.84
CA LYS A 194 5.23 -38.33 4.08
C LYS A 194 4.34 -38.49 5.30
N SER A 195 3.32 -37.65 5.43
CA SER A 195 2.55 -37.49 6.67
C SER A 195 1.11 -38.02 6.59
N ARG A 196 0.69 -38.60 5.45
CA ARG A 196 -0.69 -39.04 5.17
C ARG A 196 -1.71 -37.89 5.31
N ARG A 197 -1.34 -36.68 4.87
CA ARG A 197 -2.20 -35.49 4.84
C ARG A 197 -3.00 -35.45 3.55
N ASP A 198 -4.08 -34.68 3.55
CA ASP A 198 -4.87 -34.37 2.35
C ASP A 198 -4.72 -32.86 2.01
N TYR A 199 -3.59 -32.51 1.40
CA TYR A 199 -3.26 -31.15 1.00
C TYR A 199 -3.35 -31.01 -0.51
N ARG A 200 -4.18 -30.08 -1.01
CA ARG A 200 -4.43 -29.91 -2.45
C ARG A 200 -4.69 -28.46 -2.82
N ILE A 201 -4.38 -28.11 -4.07
CA ILE A 201 -4.97 -26.93 -4.71
C ILE A 201 -6.45 -27.24 -4.98
N ALA A 202 -7.34 -26.31 -4.64
CA ALA A 202 -8.78 -26.51 -4.72
C ALA A 202 -9.46 -25.69 -5.82
N SER A 203 -9.02 -24.46 -6.05
CA SER A 203 -9.55 -23.56 -7.07
C SER A 203 -8.54 -22.45 -7.38
N GLY A 204 -8.82 -21.69 -8.42
CA GLY A 204 -8.00 -20.55 -8.77
C GLY A 204 -8.60 -19.69 -9.86
N GLY A 205 -7.81 -18.72 -10.32
CA GLY A 205 -8.11 -17.81 -11.42
C GLY A 205 -7.15 -16.63 -11.44
N GLY A 206 -7.11 -15.90 -12.53
CA GLY A 206 -6.25 -14.72 -12.68
C GLY A 206 -6.67 -13.59 -11.74
N ARG A 207 -5.71 -12.89 -11.17
CA ARG A 207 -5.93 -11.79 -10.20
C ARG A 207 -6.80 -10.64 -10.74
N MET A 208 -6.90 -10.48 -12.07
CA MET A 208 -7.69 -9.43 -12.72
C MET A 208 -9.08 -9.91 -13.15
N THR A 209 -9.42 -11.17 -12.89
CA THR A 209 -10.72 -11.75 -13.21
C THR A 209 -11.42 -12.31 -11.99
N THR A 210 -10.65 -12.63 -10.93
CA THR A 210 -11.11 -13.43 -9.80
C THR A 210 -10.64 -12.82 -8.47
N THR A 211 -11.54 -12.51 -7.57
CA THR A 211 -11.33 -12.14 -6.15
C THR A 211 -10.67 -10.78 -5.91
N MET A 212 -9.57 -10.44 -6.57
CA MET A 212 -8.71 -9.30 -6.22
C MET A 212 -9.19 -7.98 -6.81
N ASP A 213 -10.47 -7.64 -6.62
CA ASP A 213 -10.96 -6.29 -6.92
C ASP A 213 -10.30 -5.24 -6.03
N ARG A 214 -10.28 -4.00 -6.50
CA ARG A 214 -9.71 -2.85 -5.80
C ARG A 214 -10.74 -1.74 -5.67
N TYR A 215 -10.93 -1.25 -4.46
CA TYR A 215 -11.85 -0.14 -4.13
C TYR A 215 -13.33 -0.37 -4.45
N GLY A 216 -13.76 -1.63 -4.62
CA GLY A 216 -15.15 -1.95 -4.95
C GLY A 216 -15.54 -1.57 -6.38
N ALA A 217 -14.56 -1.48 -7.29
CA ALA A 217 -14.80 -1.09 -8.69
C ALA A 217 -15.53 -2.18 -9.49
N ASP A 218 -15.22 -3.45 -9.23
CA ASP A 218 -15.86 -4.60 -9.89
C ASP A 218 -16.20 -5.74 -8.92
N TRP A 219 -17.32 -5.63 -8.23
CA TRP A 219 -17.80 -6.68 -7.34
C TRP A 219 -18.11 -8.00 -8.05
N SER A 220 -18.31 -8.01 -9.37
CA SER A 220 -18.48 -9.26 -10.12
C SER A 220 -17.23 -10.12 -10.14
N MET A 221 -16.05 -9.50 -10.04
CA MET A 221 -14.76 -10.21 -9.86
C MET A 221 -14.73 -10.94 -8.51
N VAL A 222 -15.17 -10.28 -7.45
CA VAL A 222 -15.24 -10.88 -6.11
C VAL A 222 -16.30 -11.98 -6.07
N GLU A 223 -17.44 -11.80 -6.74
CA GLU A 223 -18.47 -12.83 -6.88
C GLU A 223 -17.98 -14.07 -7.60
N ARG A 224 -17.22 -13.92 -8.70
CA ARG A 224 -16.59 -15.08 -9.39
C ARG A 224 -15.67 -15.84 -8.43
N GLY A 225 -14.82 -15.12 -7.69
CA GLY A 225 -13.99 -15.73 -6.66
C GLY A 225 -14.79 -16.44 -5.57
N TRP A 226 -15.85 -15.81 -5.06
CA TRP A 226 -16.74 -16.40 -4.08
C TRP A 226 -17.35 -17.72 -4.58
N ARG A 227 -17.88 -17.71 -5.81
CA ARG A 227 -18.44 -18.91 -6.43
C ARG A 227 -17.41 -20.03 -6.56
N ALA A 228 -16.21 -19.72 -7.06
CA ALA A 228 -15.15 -20.69 -7.26
C ALA A 228 -14.61 -21.26 -5.92
N HIS A 229 -14.27 -20.37 -4.97
CA HIS A 229 -13.59 -20.77 -3.75
C HIS A 229 -14.56 -21.30 -2.68
N VAL A 230 -15.70 -20.62 -2.48
CA VAL A 230 -16.64 -20.96 -1.41
C VAL A 230 -17.64 -22.01 -1.87
N ARG A 231 -18.23 -21.83 -3.05
CA ARG A 231 -19.29 -22.76 -3.54
C ARG A 231 -18.73 -23.94 -4.34
N GLY A 232 -17.49 -23.89 -4.79
CA GLY A 232 -16.93 -24.87 -5.72
C GLY A 232 -17.60 -24.83 -7.10
N ASP A 233 -18.14 -23.66 -7.50
CA ASP A 233 -18.92 -23.45 -8.72
C ASP A 233 -18.12 -22.65 -9.73
N ALA A 234 -17.32 -23.34 -10.54
CA ALA A 234 -16.60 -22.85 -11.69
C ALA A 234 -16.28 -24.02 -12.63
N ARG A 235 -15.64 -23.73 -13.76
CA ARG A 235 -15.21 -24.78 -14.69
C ARG A 235 -14.25 -25.75 -14.00
N ALA A 236 -14.58 -27.05 -14.05
CA ALA A 236 -13.85 -28.10 -13.34
C ALA A 236 -12.69 -28.67 -14.16
N PHE A 237 -11.55 -28.90 -13.52
CA PHE A 237 -10.34 -29.52 -14.08
C PHE A 237 -9.76 -30.54 -13.11
N GLU A 238 -8.96 -31.47 -13.64
CA GLU A 238 -8.27 -32.49 -12.83
C GLU A 238 -7.10 -31.92 -11.99
N SER A 239 -6.52 -30.77 -12.42
CA SER A 239 -5.45 -30.08 -11.71
C SER A 239 -5.40 -28.59 -12.09
N CYS A 240 -4.71 -27.76 -11.28
CA CYS A 240 -4.46 -26.37 -11.56
C CYS A 240 -3.66 -26.19 -12.86
N ARG A 241 -2.58 -26.97 -13.05
CA ARG A 241 -1.79 -27.00 -14.30
C ARG A 241 -2.68 -27.21 -15.51
N ARG A 242 -3.59 -28.18 -15.45
CA ARG A 242 -4.49 -28.51 -16.57
C ARG A 242 -5.45 -27.37 -16.90
N ALA A 243 -5.91 -26.62 -15.91
CA ALA A 243 -6.72 -25.44 -16.13
C ALA A 243 -5.92 -24.37 -16.89
N ILE A 244 -4.74 -24.01 -16.42
CA ILE A 244 -3.87 -22.99 -17.03
C ILE A 244 -3.52 -23.37 -18.49
N GLU A 245 -3.04 -24.59 -18.72
CA GLU A 245 -2.70 -25.07 -20.07
C GLU A 245 -3.89 -25.06 -21.01
N THR A 246 -5.09 -25.36 -20.52
CA THR A 246 -6.30 -25.35 -21.31
C THR A 246 -6.71 -23.94 -21.69
N PHE A 247 -6.73 -23.01 -20.74
CA PHE A 247 -7.08 -21.62 -21.01
C PHE A 247 -6.08 -20.94 -21.96
N ARG A 248 -4.77 -21.16 -21.77
CA ARG A 248 -3.74 -20.64 -22.69
C ARG A 248 -3.88 -21.20 -24.12
N ARG A 249 -4.36 -22.45 -24.27
CA ARG A 249 -4.63 -23.06 -25.58
C ARG A 249 -5.91 -22.52 -26.21
N GLU A 250 -6.96 -22.27 -25.41
CA GLU A 250 -8.24 -21.69 -25.87
C GLU A 250 -8.12 -20.22 -26.23
N SER A 251 -7.21 -19.49 -25.58
CA SER A 251 -6.98 -18.06 -25.79
C SER A 251 -5.44 -17.79 -25.93
N PRO A 252 -4.85 -18.06 -27.10
CA PRO A 252 -3.43 -17.84 -27.31
C PRO A 252 -3.03 -16.39 -27.03
N GLY A 253 -1.98 -16.21 -26.21
CA GLY A 253 -1.48 -14.90 -25.80
C GLY A 253 -2.16 -14.31 -24.57
N ILE A 254 -3.05 -15.04 -23.92
CA ILE A 254 -3.63 -14.62 -22.64
C ILE A 254 -2.58 -14.64 -21.53
N GLY A 255 -2.39 -13.51 -20.83
CA GLY A 255 -1.57 -13.43 -19.63
C GLY A 255 -2.25 -14.09 -18.43
N ASP A 256 -1.45 -14.59 -17.49
CA ASP A 256 -1.94 -15.38 -16.35
C ASP A 256 -2.88 -14.60 -15.44
N GLN A 257 -2.66 -13.29 -15.30
CA GLN A 257 -3.55 -12.41 -14.53
C GLN A 257 -4.99 -12.34 -15.07
N MET A 258 -5.20 -12.72 -16.34
CA MET A 258 -6.49 -12.66 -17.04
C MET A 258 -7.15 -14.04 -17.20
N LEU A 259 -6.55 -15.10 -16.68
CA LEU A 259 -7.10 -16.45 -16.77
C LEU A 259 -8.46 -16.55 -16.05
N PRO A 260 -9.46 -17.26 -16.64
CA PRO A 260 -10.75 -17.46 -15.97
C PRO A 260 -10.63 -18.22 -14.66
N ASP A 261 -11.65 -18.11 -13.83
CA ASP A 261 -11.82 -18.90 -12.60
C ASP A 261 -12.03 -20.38 -12.91
N PHE A 262 -11.54 -21.24 -12.03
CA PHE A 262 -11.66 -22.70 -12.13
C PHE A 262 -11.72 -23.36 -10.76
N VAL A 263 -12.19 -24.62 -10.74
CA VAL A 263 -12.10 -25.52 -9.59
C VAL A 263 -11.35 -26.79 -9.95
N VAL A 264 -10.62 -27.36 -8.99
CA VAL A 264 -10.07 -28.69 -9.11
C VAL A 264 -11.11 -29.70 -8.66
N ALA A 265 -11.37 -30.70 -9.49
CA ALA A 265 -12.35 -31.75 -9.21
C ALA A 265 -11.70 -33.12 -8.95
N GLY A 266 -12.31 -33.89 -8.06
CA GLY A 266 -11.93 -35.26 -7.81
C GLY A 266 -12.41 -36.20 -8.92
N LEU A 267 -12.14 -37.50 -8.74
CA LEU A 267 -12.56 -38.55 -9.68
C LEU A 267 -14.10 -38.66 -9.80
N ASP A 268 -14.84 -38.16 -8.83
CA ASP A 268 -16.30 -38.07 -8.81
C ASP A 268 -16.84 -36.79 -9.49
N ALA A 269 -15.98 -36.04 -10.14
CA ALA A 269 -16.26 -34.74 -10.79
C ALA A 269 -16.76 -33.65 -9.83
N ARG A 270 -16.63 -33.80 -8.53
CA ARG A 270 -16.97 -32.78 -7.54
C ARG A 270 -15.74 -31.93 -7.21
N ALA A 271 -15.94 -30.65 -6.95
CA ALA A 271 -14.90 -29.76 -6.46
C ALA A 271 -14.29 -30.30 -5.15
N VAL A 272 -12.95 -30.32 -5.06
CA VAL A 272 -12.25 -30.95 -3.92
C VAL A 272 -12.23 -30.09 -2.66
N GLY A 273 -12.59 -28.83 -2.75
CA GLY A 273 -12.45 -27.94 -1.60
C GLY A 273 -13.35 -26.70 -1.60
N PRO A 274 -14.70 -26.86 -1.70
CA PRO A 274 -15.57 -25.77 -1.31
C PRO A 274 -15.39 -25.46 0.18
N ILE A 275 -15.53 -24.20 0.56
CA ILE A 275 -15.42 -23.74 1.96
C ILE A 275 -16.75 -24.01 2.67
N LEU A 276 -16.71 -24.75 3.76
CA LEU A 276 -17.88 -25.24 4.47
C LEU A 276 -17.94 -24.71 5.91
N ASP A 277 -19.08 -24.91 6.57
CA ASP A 277 -19.21 -24.60 7.99
C ASP A 277 -18.13 -25.30 8.82
N HIS A 278 -17.62 -24.56 9.80
CA HIS A 278 -16.57 -24.95 10.74
C HIS A 278 -15.15 -24.99 10.17
N ASP A 279 -14.96 -24.72 8.88
CA ASP A 279 -13.63 -24.53 8.31
C ASP A 279 -12.96 -23.26 8.84
N ALA A 280 -11.68 -23.10 8.54
CA ALA A 280 -10.96 -21.87 8.73
C ALA A 280 -10.39 -21.38 7.39
N VAL A 281 -10.35 -20.06 7.19
CA VAL A 281 -9.84 -19.44 5.98
C VAL A 281 -8.78 -18.40 6.35
N VAL A 282 -7.61 -18.52 5.76
CA VAL A 282 -6.54 -17.53 5.86
C VAL A 282 -6.32 -16.90 4.49
N LEU A 283 -6.56 -15.60 4.38
CA LEU A 283 -6.12 -14.83 3.22
C LEU A 283 -4.65 -14.45 3.44
N PHE A 284 -3.73 -15.10 2.71
CA PHE A 284 -2.29 -14.95 2.95
C PHE A 284 -1.65 -13.74 2.25
N ASN A 285 -2.43 -12.90 1.59
CA ASN A 285 -1.96 -11.59 1.14
C ASN A 285 -1.69 -10.69 2.34
N PHE A 286 -0.54 -10.00 2.35
CA PHE A 286 -0.21 -9.03 3.39
C PHE A 286 -0.65 -7.60 3.03
N ARG A 287 -0.88 -7.29 1.76
CA ARG A 287 -1.35 -5.98 1.30
C ARG A 287 -2.87 -5.92 1.22
N GLY A 288 -3.44 -4.84 1.80
CA GLY A 288 -4.88 -4.68 2.01
C GLY A 288 -5.69 -4.27 0.80
N ASP A 289 -5.15 -3.45 -0.12
CA ASP A 289 -5.89 -2.76 -1.19
C ASP A 289 -6.76 -3.66 -2.08
N ARG A 290 -6.38 -4.93 -2.27
CA ARG A 290 -7.11 -5.95 -3.03
C ARG A 290 -7.62 -7.12 -2.17
N ALA A 291 -7.59 -6.97 -0.86
CA ALA A 291 -8.02 -7.96 0.11
C ALA A 291 -9.33 -7.57 0.81
N LEU A 292 -9.68 -6.28 0.80
CA LEU A 292 -10.82 -5.73 1.53
C LEU A 292 -12.15 -6.29 1.08
N GLN A 293 -12.41 -6.37 -0.23
CA GLN A 293 -13.70 -6.78 -0.76
C GLN A 293 -14.05 -8.23 -0.43
N ILE A 294 -13.08 -9.14 -0.57
CA ILE A 294 -13.30 -10.55 -0.20
C ILE A 294 -13.41 -10.72 1.31
N SER A 295 -12.65 -9.94 2.10
CA SER A 295 -12.78 -9.92 3.57
C SER A 295 -14.17 -9.48 4.00
N ARG A 296 -14.73 -8.45 3.38
CA ARG A 296 -16.12 -8.02 3.59
C ARG A 296 -17.13 -9.10 3.21
N ALA A 297 -16.90 -9.82 2.11
CA ALA A 297 -17.77 -10.94 1.74
C ALA A 297 -17.79 -12.04 2.80
N PHE A 298 -16.67 -12.30 3.52
CA PHE A 298 -16.61 -13.24 4.63
C PHE A 298 -17.18 -12.67 5.94
N GLU A 299 -17.02 -11.38 6.22
CA GLU A 299 -17.25 -10.84 7.57
C GLU A 299 -18.48 -9.93 7.72
N ASP A 300 -18.92 -9.23 6.65
CA ASP A 300 -20.06 -8.30 6.76
C ASP A 300 -21.36 -9.06 6.98
N ASP A 301 -22.09 -8.73 8.03
CA ASP A 301 -23.41 -9.31 8.31
C ASP A 301 -24.47 -8.77 7.34
N ALA A 302 -24.40 -7.49 7.01
CA ALA A 302 -25.30 -6.80 6.07
C ALA A 302 -24.70 -6.65 4.67
N PHE A 303 -24.09 -7.71 4.14
CA PHE A 303 -23.47 -7.70 2.82
C PHE A 303 -24.50 -7.69 1.69
N SER A 304 -24.36 -6.76 0.74
CA SER A 304 -25.33 -6.57 -0.35
C SER A 304 -24.72 -6.37 -1.75
N ALA A 305 -23.37 -6.47 -1.87
CA ALA A 305 -22.70 -6.18 -3.14
C ALA A 305 -23.00 -7.23 -4.23
N PHE A 306 -23.23 -8.49 -3.84
CA PHE A 306 -23.71 -9.57 -4.71
C PHE A 306 -24.44 -10.63 -3.88
N ASP A 307 -25.15 -11.58 -4.53
CA ASP A 307 -25.77 -12.70 -3.85
C ASP A 307 -24.73 -13.77 -3.48
N ARG A 308 -24.17 -13.65 -2.27
CA ARG A 308 -23.24 -14.66 -1.75
C ARG A 308 -23.90 -15.97 -1.29
N GLY A 309 -25.24 -16.01 -1.22
CA GLY A 309 -26.01 -17.10 -0.62
C GLY A 309 -25.77 -17.25 0.88
N PRO A 310 -26.00 -18.43 1.47
CA PRO A 310 -25.66 -18.68 2.86
C PRO A 310 -24.15 -18.50 3.09
N ARG A 311 -23.77 -17.60 4.01
CA ARG A 311 -22.38 -17.43 4.42
C ARG A 311 -21.99 -18.62 5.31
N PRO A 312 -20.90 -19.34 4.98
CA PRO A 312 -20.45 -20.44 5.85
C PRO A 312 -19.94 -19.89 7.20
N ASP A 313 -20.18 -20.65 8.28
CA ASP A 313 -19.61 -20.37 9.61
C ASP A 313 -18.14 -20.74 9.63
N VAL A 314 -17.27 -19.85 9.19
CA VAL A 314 -15.82 -20.02 9.17
C VAL A 314 -15.12 -19.12 10.17
N LEU A 315 -13.92 -19.52 10.62
CA LEU A 315 -12.98 -18.60 11.21
C LEU A 315 -12.15 -17.98 10.07
N TYR A 316 -12.42 -16.72 9.76
CA TYR A 316 -11.70 -15.97 8.74
C TYR A 316 -10.60 -15.13 9.36
N ALA A 317 -9.40 -15.14 8.77
CA ALA A 317 -8.29 -14.28 9.15
C ALA A 317 -7.52 -13.77 7.93
N GLY A 318 -7.02 -12.56 8.00
CA GLY A 318 -6.04 -12.05 7.05
C GLY A 318 -4.60 -12.35 7.49
N MET A 319 -3.64 -12.19 6.59
CA MET A 319 -2.23 -12.18 6.96
C MET A 319 -1.92 -10.99 7.87
N MET A 320 -2.45 -9.82 7.53
CA MET A 320 -2.36 -8.58 8.30
C MET A 320 -3.73 -7.93 8.44
N GLU A 321 -3.85 -6.90 9.26
CA GLU A 321 -5.00 -5.99 9.24
C GLU A 321 -4.94 -5.17 7.94
N TYR A 322 -6.03 -5.16 7.17
CA TYR A 322 -6.08 -4.51 5.86
C TYR A 322 -6.64 -3.10 5.93
N ASP A 323 -7.46 -2.83 6.92
CA ASP A 323 -8.05 -1.53 7.17
C ASP A 323 -8.30 -1.36 8.68
N GLY A 324 -7.52 -0.49 9.31
CA GLY A 324 -7.61 -0.23 10.74
C GLY A 324 -8.85 0.55 11.14
N ASP A 325 -9.40 1.39 10.24
CA ASP A 325 -10.61 2.17 10.51
C ASP A 325 -11.84 1.27 10.49
N LEU A 326 -11.91 0.34 9.54
CA LEU A 326 -12.97 -0.67 9.45
C LEU A 326 -12.73 -1.88 10.37
N ARG A 327 -11.53 -2.02 10.94
CA ARG A 327 -11.07 -3.20 11.70
C ARG A 327 -11.28 -4.48 10.88
N LEU A 328 -10.77 -4.46 9.68
CA LEU A 328 -10.98 -5.52 8.69
C LEU A 328 -9.63 -6.11 8.22
N PRO A 329 -9.45 -7.43 8.29
CA PRO A 329 -10.33 -8.40 8.91
C PRO A 329 -10.29 -8.30 10.46
N LYS A 330 -11.30 -8.85 11.12
CA LYS A 330 -11.38 -8.89 12.59
C LYS A 330 -10.24 -9.68 13.24
N LEU A 331 -9.73 -10.68 12.53
CA LEU A 331 -8.62 -11.52 12.95
C LEU A 331 -7.51 -11.47 11.89
N TYR A 332 -6.28 -11.34 12.33
CA TYR A 332 -5.10 -11.35 11.46
C TYR A 332 -3.91 -12.02 12.15
N LEU A 333 -3.00 -12.59 11.34
CA LEU A 333 -1.87 -13.36 11.84
C LEU A 333 -0.71 -12.49 12.32
N VAL A 334 -0.45 -11.38 11.63
CA VAL A 334 0.64 -10.46 11.93
C VAL A 334 0.07 -9.07 12.13
N ALA A 335 0.30 -8.49 13.31
CA ALA A 335 -0.13 -7.14 13.60
C ALA A 335 0.66 -6.12 12.75
N PRO A 336 0.03 -5.02 12.29
CA PRO A 336 0.76 -3.90 11.73
C PRO A 336 1.84 -3.41 12.71
N PRO A 337 2.96 -2.82 12.23
CA PRO A 337 3.96 -2.30 13.15
C PRO A 337 3.33 -1.24 14.05
N ALA A 338 3.47 -1.41 15.35
CA ALA A 338 3.07 -0.37 16.31
C ALA A 338 4.09 0.77 16.24
N ILE A 339 3.79 1.77 15.42
CA ILE A 339 4.62 2.95 15.22
C ILE A 339 4.21 4.01 16.24
N ASP A 340 4.94 4.06 17.33
CA ASP A 340 4.81 5.08 18.36
C ASP A 340 5.76 6.27 18.11
N ARG A 341 5.66 7.30 18.91
CA ARG A 341 6.55 8.46 18.88
C ARG A 341 6.68 9.06 17.48
N THR A 342 5.55 9.26 16.82
CA THR A 342 5.49 9.90 15.51
C THR A 342 5.64 11.43 15.64
N LEU A 343 5.94 12.08 14.53
CA LEU A 343 5.96 13.54 14.45
C LEU A 343 4.67 14.16 14.98
N GLY A 344 3.51 13.60 14.55
CA GLY A 344 2.19 14.05 15.01
C GLY A 344 2.03 13.94 16.53
N GLU A 345 2.50 12.83 17.13
CA GLU A 345 2.44 12.62 18.57
C GLU A 345 3.34 13.59 19.35
N TYR A 346 4.57 13.81 18.89
CA TYR A 346 5.48 14.78 19.53
C TYR A 346 4.94 16.21 19.48
N ILE A 347 4.39 16.62 18.33
CA ILE A 347 3.77 17.95 18.16
C ILE A 347 2.56 18.11 19.06
N SER A 348 1.69 17.09 19.12
CA SER A 348 0.50 17.07 20.00
C SER A 348 0.89 17.16 21.48
N ARG A 349 1.86 16.35 21.93
CA ARG A 349 2.37 16.39 23.32
C ARG A 349 3.02 17.72 23.70
N ALA A 350 3.58 18.44 22.74
CA ALA A 350 4.10 19.78 22.95
C ALA A 350 3.00 20.86 22.97
N GLY A 351 1.73 20.49 22.82
CA GLY A 351 0.60 21.42 22.78
C GLY A 351 0.58 22.32 21.55
N LEU A 352 1.23 21.91 20.47
CA LEU A 352 1.30 22.68 19.23
C LEU A 352 0.12 22.30 18.31
N PRO A 353 -0.75 23.26 17.94
CA PRO A 353 -1.87 22.96 17.07
C PRO A 353 -1.42 22.50 15.67
N GLN A 354 -2.01 21.41 15.19
CA GLN A 354 -1.70 20.83 13.87
C GLN A 354 -2.97 20.53 13.05
N LEU A 355 -2.83 20.59 11.73
CA LEU A 355 -3.88 20.34 10.75
C LEU A 355 -3.46 19.22 9.80
N ALA A 356 -4.36 18.27 9.55
CA ALA A 356 -4.25 17.31 8.45
C ALA A 356 -5.42 17.54 7.48
N ILE A 357 -5.12 17.63 6.18
CA ILE A 357 -6.15 17.86 5.16
C ILE A 357 -5.84 17.09 3.88
N SER A 358 -6.83 16.43 3.34
CA SER A 358 -6.81 15.80 2.02
C SER A 358 -8.24 15.53 1.54
N GLU A 359 -8.38 15.05 0.30
CA GLU A 359 -9.62 14.46 -0.15
C GLU A 359 -9.75 13.01 0.32
N THR A 360 -10.99 12.45 0.23
CA THR A 360 -11.35 11.10 0.71
C THR A 360 -10.32 10.04 0.32
N GLN A 361 -9.79 10.07 -0.91
CA GLN A 361 -8.86 9.05 -1.42
C GLN A 361 -7.54 8.96 -0.64
N LYS A 362 -7.11 10.07 -0.02
CA LYS A 362 -5.83 10.16 0.71
C LYS A 362 -5.98 10.73 2.14
N TYR A 363 -7.22 10.79 2.64
CA TYR A 363 -7.49 11.24 4.01
C TYR A 363 -6.81 10.34 5.06
N GLY A 364 -6.93 9.01 4.91
CA GLY A 364 -6.25 8.05 5.78
C GLY A 364 -4.73 8.18 5.76
N HIS A 365 -4.14 8.65 4.65
CA HIS A 365 -2.69 8.82 4.52
C HIS A 365 -2.17 9.99 5.36
N VAL A 366 -2.88 11.10 5.40
CA VAL A 366 -2.50 12.26 6.23
C VAL A 366 -2.95 12.13 7.69
N THR A 367 -3.73 11.12 8.04
CA THR A 367 -4.22 10.86 9.41
C THR A 367 -3.68 9.54 9.96
N TYR A 368 -4.27 8.41 9.58
CA TYR A 368 -3.96 7.07 10.09
C TYR A 368 -2.49 6.68 9.85
N PHE A 369 -2.04 6.66 8.59
CA PHE A 369 -0.68 6.24 8.26
C PHE A 369 0.38 7.22 8.76
N TRP A 370 0.14 8.52 8.64
CA TRP A 370 1.04 9.53 9.21
C TRP A 370 1.23 9.39 10.71
N ASN A 371 0.19 9.00 11.43
CA ASN A 371 0.21 8.80 12.86
C ASN A 371 0.62 7.37 13.28
N GLY A 372 1.28 6.62 12.40
CA GLY A 372 1.85 5.33 12.74
C GLY A 372 0.84 4.19 12.80
N ASN A 373 -0.09 4.15 11.86
CA ASN A 373 -1.20 3.17 11.79
C ASN A 373 -2.15 3.31 13.00
N ARG A 374 -2.40 4.54 13.44
CA ARG A 374 -3.28 4.85 14.54
C ARG A 374 -4.48 5.66 14.07
N SER A 375 -5.68 5.18 14.41
CA SER A 375 -6.93 5.90 14.20
C SER A 375 -7.16 6.97 15.26
N GLY A 376 -7.76 8.09 14.85
CA GLY A 376 -8.11 9.23 15.71
C GLY A 376 -6.92 10.14 16.03
N ALA A 377 -7.23 11.26 16.65
CA ALA A 377 -6.26 12.24 17.11
C ALA A 377 -5.51 11.75 18.36
N PHE A 378 -4.28 12.21 18.55
CA PHE A 378 -3.57 12.05 19.84
C PHE A 378 -4.19 12.95 20.89
N ASP A 379 -4.62 14.15 20.49
CA ASP A 379 -5.30 15.14 21.34
C ASP A 379 -6.21 16.00 20.46
N GLU A 380 -7.53 15.86 20.64
CA GLU A 380 -8.56 16.57 19.86
C GLU A 380 -8.56 18.09 20.07
N ASP A 381 -7.96 18.60 21.14
CA ASP A 381 -7.86 20.04 21.40
C ASP A 381 -6.80 20.73 20.51
N VAL A 382 -5.78 19.97 20.07
CA VAL A 382 -4.66 20.49 19.27
C VAL A 382 -4.56 19.91 17.87
N GLU A 383 -5.34 18.87 17.53
CA GLU A 383 -5.37 18.28 16.20
C GLU A 383 -6.70 18.56 15.49
N SER A 384 -6.59 18.93 14.22
CA SER A 384 -7.75 19.11 13.35
C SER A 384 -7.56 18.28 12.09
N TYR A 385 -8.55 17.44 11.77
CA TYR A 385 -8.56 16.60 10.57
C TYR A 385 -9.71 17.04 9.66
N VAL A 386 -9.37 17.40 8.42
CA VAL A 386 -10.32 17.92 7.43
C VAL A 386 -10.33 17.01 6.21
N GLU A 387 -11.47 16.41 5.95
CA GLU A 387 -11.73 15.65 4.74
C GLU A 387 -12.51 16.50 3.74
N ILE A 388 -12.03 16.53 2.48
CA ILE A 388 -12.77 17.08 1.34
C ILE A 388 -13.34 15.91 0.55
N PRO A 389 -14.66 15.73 0.44
CA PRO A 389 -15.24 14.61 -0.28
C PRO A 389 -14.79 14.54 -1.74
N SER A 390 -14.25 13.38 -2.14
CA SER A 390 -13.87 13.12 -3.53
C SER A 390 -15.09 13.05 -4.45
N ASP A 391 -14.91 13.39 -5.73
CA ASP A 391 -15.98 13.25 -6.73
C ASP A 391 -16.20 11.77 -7.10
N PRO A 392 -17.44 11.35 -7.36
CA PRO A 392 -17.77 9.98 -7.79
C PRO A 392 -17.57 9.79 -9.30
N HIS A 393 -16.58 10.45 -9.90
CA HIS A 393 -16.27 10.36 -11.32
C HIS A 393 -14.92 9.64 -11.54
N PRO A 394 -14.72 9.02 -12.73
CA PRO A 394 -13.41 8.52 -13.12
C PRO A 394 -12.35 9.63 -13.04
N PHE A 395 -11.17 9.29 -12.50
CA PHE A 395 -10.14 10.28 -12.23
C PHE A 395 -9.59 10.93 -13.51
N GLU A 396 -9.52 10.19 -14.61
CA GLU A 396 -9.08 10.69 -15.91
C GLU A 396 -10.05 11.70 -16.55
N GLU A 397 -11.31 11.71 -16.14
CA GLU A 397 -12.31 12.70 -16.62
C GLU A 397 -12.20 14.03 -15.86
N ARG A 398 -11.68 14.00 -14.62
CA ARG A 398 -11.49 15.17 -13.75
C ARG A 398 -10.13 15.13 -13.08
N PRO A 399 -9.02 15.23 -13.82
CA PRO A 399 -7.69 15.03 -13.28
C PRO A 399 -7.25 16.09 -12.26
N TRP A 400 -7.93 17.27 -12.21
CA TRP A 400 -7.72 18.27 -11.16
C TRP A 400 -8.27 17.85 -9.79
N MET A 401 -9.13 16.82 -9.75
CA MET A 401 -9.73 16.25 -8.53
C MET A 401 -10.22 17.34 -7.55
N LYS A 402 -9.85 17.29 -6.28
CA LYS A 402 -10.19 18.29 -5.25
C LYS A 402 -9.03 19.21 -4.86
N ALA A 403 -8.00 19.31 -5.70
CA ALA A 403 -6.82 20.10 -5.36
C ALA A 403 -7.13 21.57 -5.05
N ALA A 404 -8.07 22.18 -5.78
CA ALA A 404 -8.47 23.57 -5.56
C ALA A 404 -9.24 23.75 -4.24
N GLU A 405 -10.21 22.89 -3.96
CA GLU A 405 -11.04 22.92 -2.74
C GLU A 405 -10.19 22.64 -1.49
N ILE A 406 -9.27 21.67 -1.57
CA ILE A 406 -8.29 21.40 -0.50
C ILE A 406 -7.47 22.66 -0.22
N THR A 407 -6.99 23.34 -1.27
CA THR A 407 -6.17 24.55 -1.14
C THR A 407 -6.97 25.71 -0.57
N ASP A 408 -8.22 25.91 -1.02
CA ASP A 408 -9.11 26.94 -0.46
C ASP A 408 -9.26 26.77 1.05
N ARG A 409 -9.58 25.54 1.47
CA ARG A 409 -9.76 25.22 2.89
C ARG A 409 -8.44 25.35 3.67
N LEU A 410 -7.33 24.85 3.12
CA LEU A 410 -6.02 24.97 3.78
C LEU A 410 -5.64 26.44 4.00
N ILE A 411 -5.82 27.31 2.99
CA ILE A 411 -5.53 28.75 3.10
C ILE A 411 -6.42 29.40 4.16
N GLU A 412 -7.71 29.06 4.18
CA GLU A 412 -8.65 29.55 5.21
C GLU A 412 -8.15 29.21 6.61
N GLU A 413 -7.83 27.93 6.84
CA GLU A 413 -7.33 27.44 8.12
C GLU A 413 -6.00 28.07 8.54
N LEU A 414 -5.02 28.17 7.64
CA LEU A 414 -3.72 28.77 7.91
C LEU A 414 -3.84 30.25 8.30
N ARG A 415 -4.75 31.00 7.67
CA ARG A 415 -4.98 32.43 7.95
C ARG A 415 -5.60 32.68 9.32
N THR A 416 -6.16 31.66 9.98
CA THR A 416 -6.61 31.79 11.37
C THR A 416 -5.46 32.04 12.34
N GLY A 417 -4.21 31.72 11.95
CA GLY A 417 -3.03 31.80 12.80
C GLY A 417 -3.02 30.75 13.93
N ARG A 418 -3.95 29.79 13.91
CA ARG A 418 -4.08 28.76 14.95
C ARG A 418 -2.95 27.73 14.86
N TYR A 419 -2.61 27.26 13.63
CA TYR A 419 -1.79 26.06 13.44
C TYR A 419 -0.30 26.37 13.38
N ARG A 420 0.51 25.56 14.03
CA ARG A 420 1.97 25.57 13.96
C ARG A 420 2.49 24.56 12.94
N HIS A 421 1.77 23.49 12.69
CA HIS A 421 2.06 22.51 11.70
C HIS A 421 0.82 22.19 10.87
N ALA A 422 1.02 21.97 9.57
CA ALA A 422 -0.02 21.42 8.71
C ALA A 422 0.57 20.39 7.75
N ARG A 423 -0.23 19.39 7.40
CA ARG A 423 0.08 18.42 6.35
C ARG A 423 -1.07 18.31 5.38
N VAL A 424 -0.73 18.36 4.10
CA VAL A 424 -1.69 18.25 3.00
C VAL A 424 -1.20 17.22 2.00
N ASN A 425 -2.11 16.40 1.47
CA ASN A 425 -1.85 15.50 0.36
C ASN A 425 -2.76 15.86 -0.81
N PHE A 426 -2.16 16.01 -2.00
CA PHE A 426 -2.84 16.12 -3.27
C PHE A 426 -2.77 14.78 -4.00
N ALA A 427 -3.89 14.09 -4.07
CA ALA A 427 -4.00 12.72 -4.59
C ALA A 427 -3.78 12.58 -6.11
N ASN A 428 -3.68 13.70 -6.81
CA ASN A 428 -3.83 13.80 -8.26
C ASN A 428 -2.86 12.93 -9.06
N GLY A 429 -1.55 13.02 -8.79
CA GLY A 429 -0.53 12.31 -9.56
C GLY A 429 -0.67 10.79 -9.46
N ASP A 430 -0.98 10.27 -8.28
CA ASP A 430 -1.15 8.84 -8.03
C ASP A 430 -2.48 8.32 -8.58
N MET A 431 -3.60 8.91 -8.17
CA MET A 431 -4.93 8.40 -8.53
C MET A 431 -5.17 8.46 -10.04
N VAL A 432 -4.77 9.55 -10.68
CA VAL A 432 -4.87 9.68 -12.15
C VAL A 432 -3.80 8.83 -12.84
N GLY A 433 -2.59 8.73 -12.30
CA GLY A 433 -1.53 7.87 -12.80
C GLY A 433 -1.95 6.40 -12.90
N HIS A 434 -2.66 5.90 -11.91
CA HIS A 434 -3.21 4.54 -11.91
C HIS A 434 -4.21 4.25 -13.03
N THR A 435 -4.80 5.27 -13.66
CA THR A 435 -5.68 5.09 -14.82
C THR A 435 -4.90 4.76 -16.10
N GLY A 436 -3.59 5.03 -16.13
CA GLY A 436 -2.76 4.89 -17.30
C GLY A 436 -2.98 5.95 -18.38
N HIS A 437 -3.80 6.96 -18.11
CA HIS A 437 -4.14 8.00 -19.07
C HIS A 437 -3.14 9.16 -19.00
N ARG A 438 -2.02 9.06 -19.74
CA ARG A 438 -0.90 10.04 -19.69
C ARG A 438 -1.35 11.50 -19.79
N ALA A 439 -2.26 11.84 -20.73
CA ALA A 439 -2.71 13.22 -20.89
C ALA A 439 -3.48 13.77 -19.67
N ALA A 440 -4.24 12.90 -18.98
CA ALA A 440 -4.89 13.26 -17.74
C ALA A 440 -3.87 13.39 -16.60
N SER A 441 -2.85 12.53 -16.55
CA SER A 441 -1.78 12.61 -15.54
C SER A 441 -0.97 13.92 -15.68
N ILE A 442 -0.71 14.39 -16.90
CA ILE A 442 -0.11 15.72 -17.15
C ILE A 442 -0.99 16.81 -16.52
N GLN A 443 -2.30 16.81 -16.78
CA GLN A 443 -3.22 17.80 -16.21
C GLN A 443 -3.34 17.68 -14.69
N ALA A 444 -3.23 16.49 -14.15
CA ALA A 444 -3.22 16.24 -12.71
C ALA A 444 -2.03 16.91 -12.02
N VAL A 445 -0.84 16.80 -12.59
CA VAL A 445 0.38 17.44 -12.10
C VAL A 445 0.30 18.96 -12.24
N GLU A 446 -0.19 19.48 -13.39
CA GLU A 446 -0.41 20.92 -13.62
C GLU A 446 -1.40 21.51 -12.61
N ALA A 447 -2.46 20.77 -12.27
CA ALA A 447 -3.43 21.21 -11.26
C ALA A 447 -2.79 21.37 -9.88
N VAL A 448 -1.89 20.48 -9.49
CA VAL A 448 -1.15 20.56 -8.21
C VAL A 448 -0.17 21.73 -8.24
N ASP A 449 0.56 21.94 -9.34
CA ASP A 449 1.47 23.09 -9.49
C ASP A 449 0.77 24.44 -9.27
N LEU A 450 -0.44 24.59 -9.82
CA LEU A 450 -1.28 25.78 -9.58
C LEU A 450 -1.55 26.00 -8.08
N GLN A 451 -1.80 24.93 -7.34
CA GLN A 451 -2.09 25.04 -5.90
C GLN A 451 -0.85 25.42 -5.10
N ILE A 452 0.31 24.89 -5.45
CA ILE A 452 1.59 25.30 -4.86
C ILE A 452 1.83 26.81 -5.08
N GLY A 453 1.52 27.32 -6.28
CA GLY A 453 1.58 28.74 -6.58
C GLY A 453 0.64 29.60 -5.73
N ARG A 454 -0.49 29.06 -5.30
CA ARG A 454 -1.43 29.74 -4.39
C ARG A 454 -0.96 29.70 -2.92
N LEU A 455 -0.36 28.58 -2.51
CA LEU A 455 0.15 28.40 -1.14
C LEU A 455 1.38 29.24 -0.85
N THR A 456 2.34 29.31 -1.77
CA THR A 456 3.62 29.99 -1.57
C THR A 456 3.48 31.43 -1.02
N PRO A 457 2.67 32.35 -1.62
CA PRO A 457 2.53 33.70 -1.09
C PRO A 457 1.80 33.77 0.26
N VAL A 458 0.94 32.80 0.57
CA VAL A 458 0.28 32.71 1.88
C VAL A 458 1.30 32.35 2.95
N ILE A 459 2.12 31.32 2.70
CA ILE A 459 3.19 30.90 3.62
C ILE A 459 4.18 32.05 3.88
N GLU A 460 4.58 32.76 2.84
CA GLU A 460 5.45 33.95 2.96
C GLU A 460 4.81 35.01 3.85
N SER A 461 3.54 35.35 3.60
CA SER A 461 2.80 36.36 4.39
C SER A 461 2.65 35.99 5.86
N LEU A 462 2.66 34.70 6.17
CA LEU A 462 2.56 34.17 7.53
C LEU A 462 3.93 33.94 8.19
N SER A 463 5.04 34.25 7.51
CA SER A 463 6.41 33.96 7.96
C SER A 463 6.62 32.47 8.28
N GLY A 464 5.99 31.59 7.51
CA GLY A 464 6.01 30.15 7.65
C GLY A 464 7.07 29.47 6.78
N ALA A 465 7.00 28.14 6.72
CA ALA A 465 7.77 27.31 5.79
C ALA A 465 6.86 26.31 5.07
N LEU A 466 7.19 25.99 3.81
CA LEU A 466 6.53 25.00 2.98
C LEU A 466 7.56 23.99 2.48
N LEU A 467 7.38 22.72 2.84
CA LEU A 467 8.10 21.60 2.29
C LEU A 467 7.21 20.96 1.21
N VAL A 468 7.67 20.98 -0.04
CA VAL A 468 6.95 20.34 -1.15
C VAL A 468 7.70 19.08 -1.54
N THR A 469 7.04 17.94 -1.43
CA THR A 469 7.62 16.61 -1.69
C THR A 469 6.57 15.66 -2.28
N ALA A 470 6.93 14.40 -2.48
CA ALA A 470 6.01 13.31 -2.79
C ALA A 470 6.32 12.11 -1.88
N ASP A 471 5.43 11.14 -1.84
CA ASP A 471 5.54 9.92 -1.04
C ASP A 471 6.06 8.72 -1.83
N HIS A 472 5.87 8.71 -3.14
CA HIS A 472 6.41 7.76 -4.14
C HIS A 472 6.23 8.33 -5.55
N GLY A 473 6.73 7.62 -6.57
CA GLY A 473 6.48 7.93 -7.97
C GLY A 473 5.35 7.08 -8.55
N ASN A 474 4.65 7.63 -9.55
CA ASN A 474 3.64 6.98 -10.39
C ASN A 474 3.56 7.70 -11.74
N ALA A 475 3.12 8.98 -11.76
CA ALA A 475 2.95 9.81 -12.97
C ALA A 475 4.27 10.09 -13.71
N ASP A 476 5.40 9.88 -13.09
CA ASP A 476 6.74 10.03 -13.65
C ASP A 476 7.15 8.89 -14.62
N CYS A 477 6.31 7.85 -14.77
CA CYS A 477 6.51 6.78 -15.74
C CYS A 477 5.18 6.13 -16.13
N MET A 478 4.56 6.59 -17.23
CA MET A 478 3.25 6.18 -17.72
C MET A 478 3.27 5.01 -18.71
N TYR A 479 4.48 4.55 -19.12
CA TYR A 479 4.63 3.43 -20.04
C TYR A 479 5.61 2.40 -19.50
N GLU A 480 5.39 1.14 -19.85
CA GLU A 480 6.30 0.06 -19.51
C GLU A 480 7.61 0.17 -20.31
N ILE A 481 8.72 -0.08 -19.64
CA ILE A 481 10.07 0.03 -20.18
C ILE A 481 10.75 -1.34 -20.04
N ASP A 482 11.41 -1.78 -21.09
CA ASP A 482 12.30 -2.94 -21.04
C ASP A 482 13.58 -2.57 -20.27
N GLU A 483 13.80 -3.20 -19.13
CA GLU A 483 14.94 -2.90 -18.25
C GLU A 483 16.30 -3.19 -18.89
N LYS A 484 16.36 -4.07 -19.89
CA LYS A 484 17.61 -4.45 -20.58
C LYS A 484 17.97 -3.51 -21.71
N THR A 485 16.96 -3.10 -22.50
CA THR A 485 17.16 -2.21 -23.65
C THR A 485 16.93 -0.76 -23.32
N ASN A 486 16.25 -0.49 -22.21
CA ASN A 486 15.81 0.83 -21.80
C ASN A 486 14.86 1.51 -22.81
N GLU A 487 14.15 0.73 -23.63
CA GLU A 487 13.18 1.17 -24.63
C GLU A 487 11.75 0.93 -24.15
N LEU A 488 10.78 1.67 -24.72
CA LEU A 488 9.37 1.46 -24.42
C LEU A 488 8.90 0.09 -24.94
N LEU A 489 8.22 -0.67 -24.09
CA LEU A 489 7.54 -1.88 -24.50
C LEU A 489 6.30 -1.52 -25.35
N LEU A 490 6.16 -2.18 -26.50
CA LEU A 490 5.04 -1.96 -27.39
C LEU A 490 4.00 -3.08 -27.29
N ALA A 491 2.73 -2.70 -27.34
CA ALA A 491 1.62 -3.63 -27.52
C ALA A 491 1.56 -4.15 -28.97
N ALA A 492 0.72 -5.15 -29.24
CA ALA A 492 0.58 -5.76 -30.57
C ALA A 492 0.12 -4.76 -31.66
N ASP A 493 -0.50 -3.66 -31.30
CA ASP A 493 -0.91 -2.59 -32.20
C ASP A 493 0.16 -1.52 -32.43
N GLY A 494 1.37 -1.71 -31.87
CA GLY A 494 2.50 -0.80 -31.99
C GLY A 494 2.47 0.42 -31.06
N ARG A 495 1.50 0.53 -30.16
CA ARG A 495 1.46 1.60 -29.15
C ARG A 495 2.28 1.22 -27.93
N PRO A 496 2.84 2.20 -27.19
CA PRO A 496 3.45 1.94 -25.91
C PRO A 496 2.49 1.22 -24.95
N ARG A 497 2.99 0.20 -24.25
CA ARG A 497 2.23 -0.47 -23.19
C ARG A 497 2.10 0.47 -22.00
N VAL A 498 0.87 0.64 -21.53
CA VAL A 498 0.55 1.53 -20.42
C VAL A 498 1.03 0.92 -19.10
N LYS A 499 1.70 1.73 -18.28
CA LYS A 499 2.07 1.42 -16.91
C LYS A 499 1.09 2.10 -15.96
N THR A 500 0.55 1.35 -15.01
CA THR A 500 -0.39 1.83 -14.00
C THR A 500 0.11 1.61 -12.57
N SER A 501 1.30 1.03 -12.41
CA SER A 501 1.93 0.78 -11.11
C SER A 501 2.85 1.93 -10.71
N HIS A 502 3.22 1.95 -9.43
CA HIS A 502 4.23 2.89 -8.92
C HIS A 502 5.59 2.69 -9.58
N THR A 503 6.53 3.59 -9.28
CA THR A 503 7.88 3.56 -9.82
C THR A 503 8.92 3.35 -8.71
N LEU A 504 10.15 2.99 -9.10
CA LEU A 504 11.33 2.97 -8.23
C LEU A 504 12.08 4.31 -8.28
N ASN A 505 11.47 5.32 -8.88
CA ASN A 505 12.12 6.61 -9.00
C ASN A 505 12.11 7.35 -7.65
N PRO A 506 13.12 8.18 -7.40
CA PRO A 506 13.15 9.04 -6.23
C PRO A 506 12.12 10.17 -6.37
N VAL A 507 11.87 10.87 -5.26
CA VAL A 507 10.94 11.99 -5.22
C VAL A 507 11.65 13.33 -4.93
N PRO A 508 11.09 14.47 -5.35
CA PRO A 508 11.67 15.77 -5.06
C PRO A 508 11.37 16.24 -3.63
N LEU A 509 12.24 17.08 -3.10
CA LEU A 509 11.98 17.92 -1.94
C LEU A 509 12.42 19.35 -2.22
N HIS A 510 11.53 20.32 -2.03
CA HIS A 510 11.80 21.74 -2.06
C HIS A 510 11.45 22.35 -0.70
N VAL A 511 12.36 23.12 -0.10
CA VAL A 511 12.13 23.78 1.20
C VAL A 511 12.06 25.28 1.02
N PHE A 512 10.85 25.81 0.95
CA PHE A 512 10.57 27.23 0.88
C PHE A 512 10.36 27.78 2.30
N ALA A 513 11.34 28.49 2.82
CA ALA A 513 11.34 29.10 4.15
C ALA A 513 11.81 30.56 4.09
N PRO A 514 10.97 31.47 3.52
CA PRO A 514 11.34 32.86 3.38
C PRO A 514 11.54 33.50 4.76
N GLY A 515 12.64 34.23 4.93
CA GLY A 515 12.96 34.94 6.18
C GLY A 515 13.85 34.18 7.16
N VAL A 516 14.19 32.90 6.89
CA VAL A 516 15.22 32.16 7.64
C VAL A 516 16.24 31.57 6.68
N PRO A 517 17.56 31.69 6.98
CA PRO A 517 18.58 31.07 6.15
C PRO A 517 18.57 29.55 6.38
N VAL A 518 18.23 28.79 5.36
CA VAL A 518 18.29 27.32 5.36
C VAL A 518 19.11 26.82 4.19
N SER A 519 19.88 25.76 4.39
CA SER A 519 20.64 25.07 3.35
C SER A 519 20.50 23.56 3.52
N MET A 520 20.60 22.81 2.42
CA MET A 520 20.58 21.36 2.48
C MET A 520 21.86 20.82 3.08
N SER A 521 21.73 19.89 4.02
CA SER A 521 22.85 19.21 4.62
C SER A 521 23.63 18.40 3.58
N SER A 522 24.93 18.66 3.48
CA SER A 522 25.84 17.95 2.59
C SER A 522 26.31 16.61 3.16
N GLY A 523 26.11 16.37 4.45
CA GLY A 523 26.60 15.18 5.17
C GLY A 523 25.75 13.91 5.01
N LEU A 524 24.56 14.01 4.42
CA LEU A 524 23.63 12.89 4.28
C LEU A 524 23.71 12.32 2.86
N ALA A 525 24.42 11.20 2.69
CA ALA A 525 24.50 10.53 1.38
C ALA A 525 23.15 9.92 0.95
N ASP A 526 22.42 9.34 1.88
CA ASP A 526 21.23 8.52 1.67
C ASP A 526 19.98 9.16 2.28
N ALA A 527 19.53 10.28 1.72
CA ALA A 527 18.31 10.95 2.16
C ALA A 527 17.05 10.20 1.71
N GLY A 528 16.09 10.02 2.62
CA GLY A 528 14.80 9.39 2.36
C GLY A 528 13.64 10.11 3.04
N LEU A 529 12.44 9.61 2.85
CA LEU A 529 11.22 10.22 3.40
C LEU A 529 11.24 10.34 4.93
N ALA A 530 11.84 9.40 5.63
CA ALA A 530 11.94 9.42 7.08
C ALA A 530 12.73 10.61 7.66
N ASN A 531 13.56 11.27 6.85
CA ASN A 531 14.29 12.46 7.28
C ASN A 531 13.39 13.71 7.41
N LEU A 532 12.18 13.68 6.84
CA LEU A 532 11.28 14.84 6.83
C LEU A 532 10.77 15.20 8.22
N ALA A 533 10.51 14.23 9.10
CA ALA A 533 10.04 14.52 10.45
C ALA A 533 11.02 15.40 11.24
N ALA A 534 12.30 15.03 11.23
CA ALA A 534 13.35 15.84 11.88
C ALA A 534 13.49 17.22 11.24
N THR A 535 13.36 17.31 9.92
CA THR A 535 13.40 18.58 9.17
C THR A 535 12.24 19.50 9.57
N VAL A 536 11.03 18.95 9.73
CA VAL A 536 9.85 19.69 10.23
C VAL A 536 10.09 20.18 11.65
N LEU A 537 10.58 19.32 12.54
CA LEU A 537 10.87 19.72 13.94
C LEU A 537 11.91 20.82 14.00
N GLN A 538 12.97 20.75 13.20
CA GLN A 538 13.96 21.83 13.12
C GLN A 538 13.34 23.14 12.65
N LEU A 539 12.52 23.11 11.59
CA LEU A 539 11.80 24.31 11.12
C LEU A 539 10.82 24.87 12.15
N LEU A 540 10.26 24.02 13.02
CA LEU A 540 9.46 24.45 14.17
C LEU A 540 10.30 25.00 15.33
N GLY A 541 11.63 24.89 15.29
CA GLY A 541 12.56 25.35 16.32
C GLY A 541 12.87 24.33 17.40
N TYR A 542 12.74 23.02 17.10
CA TYR A 542 13.01 21.93 18.04
C TYR A 542 14.10 20.99 17.54
N GLU A 543 14.81 20.39 18.48
CA GLU A 543 15.72 19.27 18.23
C GLU A 543 14.91 18.02 17.90
N ALA A 544 15.35 17.25 16.92
CA ALA A 544 14.76 15.95 16.64
C ALA A 544 15.07 14.94 17.76
N PRO A 545 14.14 14.01 18.07
CA PRO A 545 14.44 12.86 18.92
C PRO A 545 15.63 12.04 18.40
N GLU A 546 16.40 11.44 19.32
CA GLU A 546 17.61 10.67 18.97
C GLU A 546 17.37 9.48 18.03
N ASP A 547 16.16 8.92 18.06
CA ASP A 547 15.75 7.79 17.23
C ASP A 547 15.17 8.19 15.86
N PHE A 548 15.00 9.50 15.58
CA PHE A 548 14.62 9.97 14.26
C PHE A 548 15.81 9.97 13.30
N GLN A 549 15.53 9.77 12.01
CA GLN A 549 16.52 10.05 10.97
C GLN A 549 16.91 11.53 11.02
N PRO A 550 18.19 11.86 10.72
CA PRO A 550 18.67 13.25 10.81
C PRO A 550 17.87 14.22 9.93
N SER A 551 17.83 15.49 10.35
CA SER A 551 17.29 16.56 9.51
C SER A 551 18.06 16.71 8.20
N LEU A 552 17.35 17.14 7.16
CA LEU A 552 17.90 17.42 5.82
C LEU A 552 18.54 18.82 5.73
N LEU A 553 18.41 19.64 6.77
CA LEU A 553 18.93 21.01 6.81
C LEU A 553 20.16 21.08 7.71
N ASP A 554 21.16 21.88 7.27
CA ASP A 554 22.24 22.29 8.14
C ASP A 554 21.71 23.25 9.23
N ALA A 555 22.29 23.18 10.42
CA ALA A 555 21.93 23.99 11.56
C ALA A 555 22.44 25.42 11.45
#